data_71ddb41e49d333ef5a89b58da6a4bbcd
#
_entry.id   71ddb41e49d333ef5a89b58da6a4bbcd
#
_cell.length_a   1.000
_cell.length_b   1.000
_cell.length_c   1.000
_cell.angle_alpha   90.00
_cell.angle_beta   90.00
_cell.angle_gamma   90.00
#
_symmetry.space_group_name_H-M   'P 1'
#
loop_
_entity.id
_entity.type
_entity.pdbx_description
1 polymer ?
#
loop_
_entity_poly.entity_id
_entity_poly.type
_entity_poly.pdbx_seq_one_letter_code
_entity_poly.pdbx_strand_id
1 'polypeptide(L)'
;MKNNKILPMMLMLAVIASVTAFSQAKITVKGSDTMVILAQRWAELYMKSNPQTIVQVTGGGSGVGITALINGTTDICNSSRPMKQTEIEKLKGRYNTLGVEIPCAKDGVTIFLNDANKVSELTLDQISKIYTGKIRNWKELGGNDAEIRLYGRENSSGTYTYLHDEVVKDDYASTVQSLPGTAAVVNAVKKDVNGIGYGGAAYAVGVKYAKVKKDANSTGYIPSPESIAKSEYPITRYLYMYLRNRPTGETKKYIDWILSAEGQRVVTEVGYFPVK
;
A
#
# COMPACT_ATOMS: atom_id res chain seq x y z
N MET A 1 -83.38 -35.44 -23.53
CA MET A 1 -82.97 -34.11 -23.18
C MET A 1 -81.58 -34.21 -22.60
N LYS A 2 -80.54 -33.89 -23.40
CA LYS A 2 -79.11 -33.93 -22.97
C LYS A 2 -78.63 -32.56 -22.70
N ASN A 3 -78.32 -32.25 -21.42
CA ASN A 3 -77.69 -30.97 -21.01
C ASN A 3 -76.17 -31.06 -21.19
N ASN A 4 -75.66 -30.35 -22.19
CA ASN A 4 -74.22 -30.09 -22.33
C ASN A 4 -73.86 -28.89 -21.47
N LYS A 5 -73.05 -29.10 -20.39
CA LYS A 5 -72.43 -28.05 -19.64
C LYS A 5 -71.05 -27.81 -20.26
N ILE A 6 -70.89 -26.63 -20.89
CA ILE A 6 -69.61 -26.15 -21.38
C ILE A 6 -68.89 -25.51 -20.19
N LEU A 7 -67.71 -26.11 -19.86
CA LEU A 7 -66.81 -25.59 -18.82
C LEU A 7 -65.87 -24.56 -19.44
N PRO A 8 -65.74 -23.32 -18.96
CA PRO A 8 -64.84 -22.36 -19.52
C PRO A 8 -63.39 -22.71 -19.05
N MET A 9 -62.50 -22.99 -19.99
CA MET A 9 -61.07 -23.23 -19.79
C MET A 9 -60.40 -21.88 -19.47
N MET A 10 -60.09 -21.65 -18.21
CA MET A 10 -59.39 -20.45 -17.72
C MET A 10 -57.90 -20.60 -18.09
N LEU A 11 -57.47 -19.84 -19.10
CA LEU A 11 -56.09 -19.76 -19.54
C LEU A 11 -55.27 -18.97 -18.52
N MET A 12 -54.57 -19.64 -17.62
CA MET A 12 -53.70 -19.02 -16.62
C MET A 12 -52.37 -18.64 -17.29
N LEU A 13 -52.26 -17.35 -17.69
CA LEU A 13 -51.00 -16.79 -18.22
C LEU A 13 -49.99 -16.65 -17.10
N ALA A 14 -49.09 -17.63 -17.00
CA ALA A 14 -47.96 -17.58 -16.08
C ALA A 14 -46.93 -16.56 -16.64
N VAL A 15 -46.92 -15.37 -16.11
CA VAL A 15 -45.83 -14.37 -16.30
C VAL A 15 -44.64 -14.87 -15.59
N ILE A 16 -43.73 -15.56 -16.31
CA ILE A 16 -42.39 -15.88 -15.78
C ILE A 16 -41.58 -14.56 -15.77
N ALA A 17 -41.59 -13.91 -14.65
CA ALA A 17 -40.65 -12.82 -14.37
C ALA A 17 -39.25 -13.44 -14.33
N SER A 18 -38.50 -13.34 -15.43
CA SER A 18 -37.07 -13.68 -15.47
C SER A 18 -36.35 -12.74 -14.53
N VAL A 19 -36.12 -13.16 -13.29
CA VAL A 19 -35.20 -12.50 -12.38
C VAL A 19 -33.79 -12.77 -12.95
N THR A 20 -33.28 -11.83 -13.74
CA THR A 20 -31.88 -11.82 -14.12
C THR A 20 -31.09 -11.65 -12.83
N ALA A 21 -30.57 -12.76 -12.31
CA ALA A 21 -29.59 -12.73 -11.24
C ALA A 21 -28.36 -11.96 -11.78
N PHE A 22 -28.25 -10.69 -11.48
CA PHE A 22 -27.05 -9.91 -11.73
C PHE A 22 -25.95 -10.52 -10.87
N SER A 23 -25.06 -11.31 -11.50
CA SER A 23 -23.85 -11.79 -10.82
C SER A 23 -23.01 -10.58 -10.45
N GLN A 24 -22.82 -10.38 -9.15
CA GLN A 24 -21.97 -9.32 -8.61
C GLN A 24 -20.53 -9.56 -9.05
N ALA A 25 -19.91 -8.58 -9.70
CA ALA A 25 -18.50 -8.64 -10.05
C ALA A 25 -17.66 -8.53 -8.79
N LYS A 26 -16.70 -9.46 -8.62
CA LYS A 26 -15.80 -9.48 -7.47
C LYS A 26 -14.39 -9.19 -7.94
N ILE A 27 -13.72 -8.21 -7.29
CA ILE A 27 -12.33 -7.85 -7.50
C ILE A 27 -11.57 -8.07 -6.19
N THR A 28 -10.53 -8.90 -6.22
CA THR A 28 -9.67 -9.16 -5.08
C THR A 28 -8.37 -8.37 -5.21
N VAL A 29 -8.04 -7.60 -4.16
CA VAL A 29 -6.84 -6.78 -4.07
C VAL A 29 -6.03 -7.23 -2.86
N LYS A 30 -4.77 -7.61 -3.07
CA LYS A 30 -3.92 -8.09 -1.98
C LYS A 30 -2.50 -7.52 -2.07
N GLY A 31 -1.86 -7.25 -0.93
CA GLY A 31 -0.43 -6.93 -0.93
C GLY A 31 0.00 -5.91 0.11
N SER A 32 0.62 -4.84 -0.35
CA SER A 32 1.29 -3.84 0.47
C SER A 32 0.43 -3.25 1.58
N ASP A 33 0.86 -3.42 2.84
CA ASP A 33 0.20 -2.77 3.98
C ASP A 33 0.33 -1.24 3.93
N THR A 34 1.38 -0.71 3.29
CA THR A 34 1.49 0.72 3.01
C THR A 34 0.27 1.23 2.24
N MET A 35 -0.27 0.43 1.32
CA MET A 35 -1.39 0.84 0.47
C MET A 35 -2.78 0.49 1.03
N VAL A 36 -2.87 -0.23 2.15
CA VAL A 36 -4.17 -0.75 2.63
C VAL A 36 -5.18 0.38 2.84
N ILE A 37 -4.81 1.45 3.55
CA ILE A 37 -5.74 2.56 3.82
C ILE A 37 -6.21 3.25 2.53
N LEU A 38 -5.33 3.44 1.56
CA LEU A 38 -5.64 4.01 0.26
C LEU A 38 -6.53 3.07 -0.57
N ALA A 39 -6.17 1.79 -0.64
CA ALA A 39 -6.92 0.80 -1.39
C ALA A 39 -8.32 0.57 -0.81
N GLN A 40 -8.47 0.57 0.52
CA GLN A 40 -9.78 0.49 1.19
C GLN A 40 -10.62 1.73 0.88
N ARG A 41 -10.02 2.94 0.89
CA ARG A 41 -10.75 4.16 0.57
C ARG A 41 -11.20 4.19 -0.90
N TRP A 42 -10.34 3.75 -1.83
CA TRP A 42 -10.73 3.58 -3.23
C TRP A 42 -11.86 2.56 -3.38
N ALA A 43 -11.76 1.40 -2.71
CA ALA A 43 -12.78 0.36 -2.77
C ALA A 43 -14.13 0.86 -2.25
N GLU A 44 -14.14 1.54 -1.11
CA GLU A 44 -15.35 2.13 -0.50
C GLU A 44 -16.05 3.08 -1.46
N LEU A 45 -15.32 4.06 -2.01
CA LEU A 45 -15.88 5.07 -2.90
C LEU A 45 -16.35 4.47 -4.23
N TYR A 46 -15.55 3.55 -4.81
CA TYR A 46 -15.92 2.89 -6.05
C TYR A 46 -17.19 2.04 -5.89
N MET A 47 -17.28 1.22 -4.84
CA MET A 47 -18.47 0.40 -4.56
C MET A 47 -19.71 1.24 -4.29
N LYS A 48 -19.56 2.40 -3.67
CA LYS A 48 -20.69 3.33 -3.46
C LYS A 48 -21.32 3.78 -4.79
N SER A 49 -20.50 4.02 -5.80
CA SER A 49 -20.96 4.42 -7.15
C SER A 49 -21.27 3.23 -8.06
N ASN A 50 -20.78 2.03 -7.71
CA ASN A 50 -20.92 0.80 -8.50
C ASN A 50 -21.39 -0.37 -7.60
N PRO A 51 -22.66 -0.37 -7.14
CA PRO A 51 -23.17 -1.32 -6.14
C PRO A 51 -23.19 -2.78 -6.61
N GLN A 52 -23.02 -3.03 -7.91
CA GLN A 52 -22.89 -4.37 -8.47
C GLN A 52 -21.45 -4.93 -8.42
N THR A 53 -20.49 -4.15 -7.91
CA THR A 53 -19.09 -4.55 -7.77
C THR A 53 -18.71 -4.69 -6.31
N ILE A 54 -18.05 -5.81 -5.96
CA ILE A 54 -17.43 -6.02 -4.65
C ILE A 54 -15.92 -5.93 -4.82
N VAL A 55 -15.27 -5.01 -4.12
CA VAL A 55 -13.80 -4.92 -4.06
C VAL A 55 -13.34 -5.34 -2.67
N GLN A 56 -12.56 -6.43 -2.61
CA GLN A 56 -12.02 -6.95 -1.35
C GLN A 56 -10.54 -6.62 -1.25
N VAL A 57 -10.16 -5.86 -0.21
CA VAL A 57 -8.79 -5.42 0.04
C VAL A 57 -8.19 -6.14 1.24
N THR A 58 -7.01 -6.74 1.06
CA THR A 58 -6.23 -7.39 2.12
C THR A 58 -4.76 -6.98 2.06
N GLY A 59 -4.13 -6.80 3.21
CA GLY A 59 -2.71 -6.52 3.36
C GLY A 59 -1.83 -7.78 3.37
N GLY A 60 -0.73 -7.73 4.13
CA GLY A 60 0.22 -8.81 4.37
C GLY A 60 1.58 -8.60 3.68
N GLY A 61 1.82 -7.42 3.11
CA GLY A 61 3.08 -7.04 2.46
C GLY A 61 3.10 -7.27 0.95
N SER A 62 3.94 -6.50 0.26
CA SER A 62 4.08 -6.56 -1.21
C SER A 62 4.47 -7.95 -1.69
N GLY A 63 5.37 -8.64 -0.99
CA GLY A 63 5.81 -10.00 -1.35
C GLY A 63 4.67 -11.02 -1.29
N VAL A 64 3.78 -10.90 -0.29
CA VAL A 64 2.58 -11.77 -0.18
C VAL A 64 1.61 -11.49 -1.34
N GLY A 65 1.40 -10.20 -1.67
CA GLY A 65 0.55 -9.82 -2.81
C GLY A 65 1.09 -10.33 -4.15
N ILE A 66 2.39 -10.18 -4.38
CA ILE A 66 3.05 -10.68 -5.61
C ILE A 66 2.95 -12.21 -5.69
N THR A 67 3.17 -12.90 -4.57
CA THR A 67 2.99 -14.37 -4.51
C THR A 67 1.54 -14.76 -4.81
N ALA A 68 0.56 -14.04 -4.27
CA ALA A 68 -0.85 -14.27 -4.55
C ALA A 68 -1.18 -14.01 -6.04
N LEU A 69 -0.60 -12.98 -6.65
CA LEU A 69 -0.75 -12.71 -8.08
C LEU A 69 -0.19 -13.86 -8.94
N ILE A 70 1.02 -14.32 -8.63
CA ILE A 70 1.67 -15.45 -9.31
C ILE A 70 0.85 -16.74 -9.10
N ASN A 71 0.25 -16.95 -7.94
CA ASN A 71 -0.57 -18.10 -7.63
C ASN A 71 -2.00 -18.02 -8.20
N GLY A 72 -2.41 -16.88 -8.74
CA GLY A 72 -3.74 -16.69 -9.31
C GLY A 72 -4.84 -16.49 -8.26
N THR A 73 -4.48 -16.17 -7.02
CA THR A 73 -5.42 -16.00 -5.89
C THR A 73 -5.79 -14.55 -5.59
N THR A 74 -5.30 -13.61 -6.39
CA THR A 74 -5.73 -12.20 -6.39
C THR A 74 -5.80 -11.66 -7.81
N ASP A 75 -6.67 -10.71 -8.05
CA ASP A 75 -6.81 -10.04 -9.35
C ASP A 75 -5.80 -8.90 -9.49
N ILE A 76 -5.64 -8.12 -8.43
CA ILE A 76 -4.73 -6.98 -8.34
C ILE A 76 -3.78 -7.20 -7.16
N CYS A 77 -2.48 -7.04 -7.42
CA CYS A 77 -1.48 -6.97 -6.36
C CYS A 77 -1.11 -5.51 -6.11
N ASN A 78 -1.31 -5.02 -4.89
CA ASN A 78 -0.74 -3.74 -4.45
C ASN A 78 0.70 -3.94 -3.99
N SER A 79 1.62 -3.11 -4.48
CA SER A 79 3.04 -3.18 -4.10
C SER A 79 3.64 -1.80 -3.86
N SER A 80 4.44 -1.69 -2.82
CA SER A 80 5.21 -0.49 -2.47
C SER A 80 6.69 -0.60 -2.85
N ARG A 81 7.00 -1.49 -3.77
CA ARG A 81 8.26 -1.66 -4.48
C ARG A 81 8.02 -2.25 -5.88
N PRO A 82 8.96 -2.10 -6.82
CA PRO A 82 8.92 -2.86 -8.06
C PRO A 82 8.93 -4.38 -7.81
N MET A 83 8.37 -5.17 -8.73
CA MET A 83 8.57 -6.62 -8.75
C MET A 83 10.05 -6.92 -9.01
N LYS A 84 10.59 -7.90 -8.28
CA LYS A 84 11.93 -8.41 -8.52
C LYS A 84 11.98 -9.21 -9.81
N GLN A 85 13.13 -9.26 -10.47
CA GLN A 85 13.31 -10.03 -11.70
C GLN A 85 12.87 -11.51 -11.54
N THR A 86 13.21 -12.13 -10.41
CA THR A 86 12.81 -13.51 -10.09
C THR A 86 11.29 -13.69 -9.93
N GLU A 87 10.57 -12.65 -9.51
CA GLU A 87 9.10 -12.66 -9.39
C GLU A 87 8.46 -12.54 -10.79
N ILE A 88 9.02 -11.67 -11.64
CA ILE A 88 8.61 -11.52 -13.06
C ILE A 88 8.83 -12.83 -13.83
N GLU A 89 9.97 -13.50 -13.63
CA GLU A 89 10.28 -14.78 -14.26
C GLU A 89 9.30 -15.88 -13.84
N LYS A 90 8.93 -15.94 -12.55
CA LYS A 90 7.89 -16.86 -12.06
C LYS A 90 6.53 -16.59 -12.70
N LEU A 91 6.14 -15.32 -12.84
CA LEU A 91 4.90 -14.92 -13.50
C LEU A 91 4.92 -15.33 -14.98
N LYS A 92 6.05 -15.05 -15.68
CA LYS A 92 6.28 -15.45 -17.07
C LYS A 92 6.21 -16.96 -17.26
N GLY A 93 6.88 -17.73 -16.40
CA GLY A 93 6.87 -19.19 -16.47
C GLY A 93 5.49 -19.79 -16.27
N ARG A 94 4.63 -19.16 -15.47
CA ARG A 94 3.28 -19.69 -15.16
C ARG A 94 2.19 -19.27 -16.16
N TYR A 95 2.26 -18.04 -16.67
CA TYR A 95 1.18 -17.44 -17.48
C TYR A 95 1.65 -16.93 -18.84
N ASN A 96 2.92 -17.11 -19.18
CA ASN A 96 3.51 -16.59 -20.42
C ASN A 96 3.32 -15.05 -20.58
N THR A 97 3.38 -14.30 -19.47
CA THR A 97 3.26 -12.84 -19.42
C THR A 97 4.24 -12.27 -18.41
N LEU A 98 4.71 -11.05 -18.66
CA LEU A 98 5.54 -10.28 -17.71
C LEU A 98 4.69 -9.55 -16.66
N GLY A 99 3.35 -9.65 -16.78
CA GLY A 99 2.41 -8.87 -16.00
C GLY A 99 2.23 -7.45 -16.54
N VAL A 100 1.34 -6.72 -15.87
CA VAL A 100 1.10 -5.30 -16.15
C VAL A 100 1.42 -4.51 -14.89
N GLU A 101 2.35 -3.59 -14.99
CA GLU A 101 2.72 -2.65 -13.93
C GLU A 101 1.98 -1.33 -14.14
N ILE A 102 1.32 -0.86 -13.09
CA ILE A 102 0.55 0.39 -13.09
C ILE A 102 0.97 1.23 -11.89
N PRO A 103 1.79 2.28 -12.07
CA PRO A 103 2.00 3.27 -11.02
C PRO A 103 0.69 3.98 -10.70
N CYS A 104 0.27 3.97 -9.43
CA CYS A 104 -1.04 4.51 -9.02
C CYS A 104 -0.97 5.62 -7.98
N ALA A 105 0.15 5.77 -7.30
CA ALA A 105 0.45 6.87 -6.38
C ALA A 105 1.97 7.01 -6.20
N LYS A 106 2.41 8.11 -5.57
CA LYS A 106 3.77 8.27 -5.05
C LYS A 106 3.70 8.29 -3.52
N ASP A 107 4.77 7.85 -2.87
CA ASP A 107 4.92 7.80 -1.42
C ASP A 107 6.29 8.35 -1.01
N GLY A 108 6.34 9.11 0.09
CA GLY A 108 7.58 9.41 0.80
C GLY A 108 7.74 8.44 1.96
N VAL A 109 8.75 7.58 1.92
CA VAL A 109 9.04 6.70 3.07
C VAL A 109 9.51 7.56 4.23
N THR A 110 8.68 7.64 5.25
CA THR A 110 8.84 8.55 6.39
C THR A 110 9.55 7.83 7.53
N ILE A 111 10.46 8.53 8.20
CA ILE A 111 11.10 8.07 9.43
C ILE A 111 10.30 8.61 10.61
N PHE A 112 9.66 7.70 11.35
CA PHE A 112 8.81 8.02 12.50
C PHE A 112 9.63 8.12 13.78
N LEU A 113 9.39 9.18 14.54
CA LEU A 113 9.93 9.42 15.87
C LEU A 113 8.78 9.70 16.84
N ASN A 114 8.99 9.41 18.10
CA ASN A 114 8.07 9.86 19.15
C ASN A 114 8.11 11.39 19.24
N ASP A 115 6.98 12.02 19.54
CA ASP A 115 6.88 13.49 19.63
C ASP A 115 7.83 14.08 20.69
N ALA A 116 8.11 13.36 21.78
CA ALA A 116 9.03 13.76 22.83
C ALA A 116 10.52 13.54 22.51
N ASN A 117 10.86 12.86 21.41
CA ASN A 117 12.24 12.70 20.99
C ASN A 117 12.82 14.06 20.54
N LYS A 118 14.01 14.42 21.00
CA LYS A 118 14.64 15.72 20.66
C LYS A 118 15.18 15.78 19.24
N VAL A 119 15.53 14.64 18.65
CA VAL A 119 16.01 14.57 17.27
C VAL A 119 14.88 14.91 16.31
N SER A 120 15.14 15.78 15.33
CA SER A 120 14.14 16.26 14.36
C SER A 120 14.56 16.09 12.91
N GLU A 121 15.83 15.77 12.65
CA GLU A 121 16.32 15.50 11.30
C GLU A 121 17.42 14.43 11.31
N LEU A 122 17.53 13.69 10.22
CA LEU A 122 18.51 12.63 10.04
C LEU A 122 19.00 12.61 8.58
N THR A 123 20.30 12.33 8.38
CA THR A 123 20.81 12.05 7.05
C THR A 123 20.53 10.60 6.65
N LEU A 124 20.61 10.29 5.34
CA LEU A 124 20.50 8.90 4.86
C LEU A 124 21.57 8.00 5.49
N ASP A 125 22.79 8.50 5.66
CA ASP A 125 23.90 7.78 6.33
C ASP A 125 23.58 7.49 7.81
N GLN A 126 23.02 8.45 8.53
CA GLN A 126 22.61 8.25 9.92
C GLN A 126 21.48 7.22 10.02
N ILE A 127 20.48 7.28 9.14
CA ILE A 127 19.41 6.27 9.09
C ILE A 127 20.00 4.88 8.84
N SER A 128 20.91 4.74 7.88
CA SER A 128 21.63 3.50 7.62
C SER A 128 22.39 3.00 8.86
N LYS A 129 23.18 3.86 9.50
CA LYS A 129 23.96 3.51 10.70
C LYS A 129 23.08 3.14 11.89
N ILE A 130 21.92 3.76 12.06
CA ILE A 130 20.95 3.41 13.08
C ILE A 130 20.42 1.98 12.82
N TYR A 131 19.90 1.71 11.62
CA TYR A 131 19.28 0.42 11.31
C TYR A 131 20.28 -0.73 11.15
N THR A 132 21.57 -0.45 10.94
CA THR A 132 22.66 -1.45 10.99
C THR A 132 23.26 -1.60 12.39
N GLY A 133 22.78 -0.82 13.38
CA GLY A 133 23.26 -0.88 14.76
C GLY A 133 24.65 -0.27 14.98
N LYS A 134 25.15 0.54 14.03
CA LYS A 134 26.41 1.29 14.14
C LYS A 134 26.23 2.56 15.01
N ILE A 135 25.03 3.18 15.02
CA ILE A 135 24.62 4.21 15.97
C ILE A 135 23.54 3.58 16.87
N ARG A 136 23.75 3.58 18.17
CA ARG A 136 22.89 2.89 19.14
C ARG A 136 22.29 3.80 20.20
N ASN A 137 22.76 5.02 20.32
CA ASN A 137 22.33 5.95 21.36
C ASN A 137 21.94 7.29 20.74
N TRP A 138 20.80 7.84 21.15
CA TRP A 138 20.32 9.12 20.65
C TRP A 138 21.26 10.29 20.91
N LYS A 139 22.12 10.24 21.95
CA LYS A 139 23.12 11.28 22.20
C LYS A 139 24.14 11.45 21.07
N GLU A 140 24.41 10.42 20.30
CA GLU A 140 25.26 10.48 19.11
C GLU A 140 24.67 11.38 18.00
N LEU A 141 23.37 11.66 18.10
CA LEU A 141 22.60 12.47 17.16
C LEU A 141 22.07 13.76 17.80
N GLY A 142 22.60 14.16 18.97
CA GLY A 142 22.17 15.36 19.70
C GLY A 142 20.87 15.18 20.49
N GLY A 143 20.40 13.94 20.65
CA GLY A 143 19.25 13.58 21.46
C GLY A 143 19.60 13.32 22.94
N ASN A 144 18.69 12.67 23.66
CA ASN A 144 18.91 12.24 25.04
C ASN A 144 19.95 11.12 25.12
N ASP A 145 20.60 10.94 26.26
CA ASP A 145 21.44 9.75 26.52
C ASP A 145 20.53 8.55 26.78
N ALA A 146 20.11 7.90 25.70
CA ALA A 146 19.20 6.76 25.72
C ALA A 146 19.44 5.87 24.51
N GLU A 147 19.30 4.55 24.71
CA GLU A 147 19.43 3.56 23.64
C GLU A 147 18.31 3.70 22.61
N ILE A 148 18.65 3.61 21.33
CA ILE A 148 17.68 3.65 20.22
C ILE A 148 16.97 2.29 20.11
N ARG A 149 15.64 2.30 20.17
CA ARG A 149 14.81 1.10 19.91
C ARG A 149 14.33 1.08 18.48
N LEU A 150 14.70 0.01 17.77
CA LEU A 150 14.48 -0.11 16.33
C LEU A 150 13.19 -0.87 16.03
N TYR A 151 12.22 -0.21 15.42
CA TYR A 151 10.99 -0.81 14.91
C TYR A 151 11.05 -0.89 13.39
N GLY A 152 10.84 -2.08 12.86
CA GLY A 152 10.88 -2.36 11.44
C GLY A 152 9.67 -3.19 11.00
N ARG A 153 9.76 -3.67 9.78
CA ARG A 153 8.73 -4.46 9.12
C ARG A 153 9.24 -5.87 8.84
N GLU A 154 8.30 -6.77 8.66
CA GLU A 154 8.57 -8.14 8.22
C GLU A 154 9.14 -8.19 6.78
N ASN A 155 9.83 -9.28 6.43
CA ASN A 155 10.53 -9.46 5.14
C ASN A 155 9.58 -9.47 3.92
N SER A 156 8.28 -9.74 4.12
CA SER A 156 7.25 -9.63 3.08
C SER A 156 6.91 -8.18 2.72
N SER A 157 7.30 -7.22 3.56
CA SER A 157 7.01 -5.80 3.37
C SER A 157 7.83 -5.20 2.23
N GLY A 158 7.14 -4.57 1.27
CA GLY A 158 7.80 -3.79 0.23
C GLY A 158 8.55 -2.58 0.79
N THR A 159 8.10 -2.02 1.93
CA THR A 159 8.79 -0.89 2.58
C THR A 159 10.07 -1.34 3.27
N TYR A 160 10.08 -2.53 3.89
CA TYR A 160 11.31 -3.16 4.40
C TYR A 160 12.35 -3.31 3.29
N THR A 161 11.96 -3.96 2.18
CA THR A 161 12.85 -4.17 1.04
C THR A 161 13.34 -2.83 0.45
N TYR A 162 12.43 -1.87 0.24
CA TYR A 162 12.79 -0.58 -0.33
C TYR A 162 13.78 0.21 0.54
N LEU A 163 13.54 0.27 1.87
CA LEU A 163 14.45 0.97 2.76
C LEU A 163 15.81 0.27 2.85
N HIS A 164 15.84 -1.08 2.83
CA HIS A 164 17.06 -1.87 2.75
C HIS A 164 17.87 -1.50 1.50
N ASP A 165 17.26 -1.59 0.34
CA ASP A 165 17.96 -1.47 -0.94
C ASP A 165 18.42 -0.03 -1.23
N GLU A 166 17.63 0.97 -0.83
CA GLU A 166 17.90 2.37 -1.16
C GLU A 166 18.65 3.15 -0.08
N VAL A 167 18.47 2.78 1.18
CA VAL A 167 18.99 3.57 2.32
C VAL A 167 19.96 2.77 3.19
N VAL A 168 19.53 1.62 3.72
CA VAL A 168 20.34 0.86 4.68
C VAL A 168 21.55 0.23 4.01
N LYS A 169 21.35 -0.45 2.89
CA LYS A 169 22.38 -1.05 1.99
C LYS A 169 23.31 -2.06 2.67
N ASP A 170 22.88 -2.59 3.79
CA ASP A 170 23.59 -3.57 4.63
C ASP A 170 22.54 -4.32 5.45
N ASP A 171 22.92 -5.39 6.14
CA ASP A 171 21.99 -6.16 6.97
C ASP A 171 21.43 -5.30 8.11
N TYR A 172 20.14 -5.44 8.33
CA TYR A 172 19.50 -4.85 9.51
C TYR A 172 20.06 -5.44 10.80
N ALA A 173 20.28 -4.61 11.81
CA ALA A 173 20.68 -5.07 13.13
C ALA A 173 19.69 -6.11 13.69
N SER A 174 20.19 -7.13 14.37
CA SER A 174 19.38 -8.18 14.98
C SER A 174 18.41 -7.65 16.06
N THR A 175 18.64 -6.43 16.54
CA THR A 175 17.77 -5.73 17.50
C THR A 175 16.55 -5.08 16.87
N VAL A 176 16.41 -5.07 15.55
CA VAL A 176 15.21 -4.53 14.89
C VAL A 176 14.01 -5.42 15.19
N GLN A 177 13.01 -4.85 15.86
CA GLN A 177 11.75 -5.54 16.14
C GLN A 177 10.87 -5.53 14.90
N SER A 178 10.67 -6.70 14.31
CA SER A 178 9.83 -6.90 13.14
C SER A 178 8.34 -6.86 13.53
N LEU A 179 7.58 -5.93 12.95
CA LEU A 179 6.18 -5.71 13.27
C LEU A 179 5.28 -5.92 12.03
N PRO A 180 4.09 -6.50 12.22
CA PRO A 180 3.14 -6.73 11.14
C PRO A 180 2.41 -5.42 10.77
N GLY A 181 2.59 -4.98 9.53
CA GLY A 181 1.91 -3.79 9.00
C GLY A 181 2.49 -2.45 9.49
N THR A 182 2.26 -1.39 8.71
CA THR A 182 2.77 -0.04 9.00
C THR A 182 2.15 0.55 10.27
N ALA A 183 0.86 0.29 10.52
CA ALA A 183 0.17 0.79 11.70
C ALA A 183 0.79 0.29 13.02
N ALA A 184 1.28 -0.95 13.04
CA ALA A 184 1.93 -1.51 14.23
C ALA A 184 3.25 -0.78 14.52
N VAL A 185 4.03 -0.41 13.50
CA VAL A 185 5.26 0.38 13.64
C VAL A 185 4.94 1.76 14.23
N VAL A 186 3.96 2.47 13.68
CA VAL A 186 3.54 3.79 14.19
C VAL A 186 3.09 3.69 15.65
N ASN A 187 2.29 2.69 16.00
CA ASN A 187 1.81 2.48 17.37
C ASN A 187 2.95 2.17 18.35
N ALA A 188 3.98 1.43 17.93
CA ALA A 188 5.15 1.15 18.73
C ALA A 188 5.95 2.42 19.00
N VAL A 189 6.26 3.21 17.96
CA VAL A 189 6.99 4.48 18.07
C VAL A 189 6.21 5.50 18.93
N LYS A 190 4.88 5.58 18.75
CA LYS A 190 4.04 6.47 19.55
C LYS A 190 4.14 6.21 21.06
N LYS A 191 4.35 4.97 21.47
CA LYS A 191 4.43 4.54 22.88
C LYS A 191 5.85 4.55 23.44
N ASP A 192 6.86 4.70 22.61
CA ASP A 192 8.27 4.62 22.99
C ASP A 192 9.05 5.88 22.60
N VAL A 193 9.41 6.69 23.61
CA VAL A 193 10.17 7.94 23.44
C VAL A 193 11.51 7.70 22.71
N ASN A 194 12.10 6.52 22.91
CA ASN A 194 13.39 6.15 22.32
C ASN A 194 13.24 5.34 21.02
N GLY A 195 12.01 5.16 20.54
CA GLY A 195 11.69 4.42 19.36
C GLY A 195 11.96 5.18 18.06
N ILE A 196 12.41 4.46 17.06
CA ILE A 196 12.45 4.87 15.65
C ILE A 196 11.75 3.82 14.80
N GLY A 197 11.00 4.26 13.80
CA GLY A 197 10.32 3.40 12.85
C GLY A 197 10.26 4.02 11.47
N TYR A 198 9.69 3.30 10.50
CA TYR A 198 9.52 3.80 9.15
C TYR A 198 8.23 3.28 8.50
N GLY A 199 7.74 4.03 7.53
CA GLY A 199 6.54 3.64 6.77
C GLY A 199 6.13 4.68 5.75
N GLY A 200 4.99 4.47 5.10
CA GLY A 200 4.43 5.44 4.17
C GLY A 200 3.93 6.71 4.87
N ALA A 201 4.05 7.85 4.18
CA ALA A 201 3.71 9.17 4.72
C ALA A 201 2.28 9.25 5.29
N ALA A 202 1.32 8.59 4.67
CA ALA A 202 -0.08 8.58 5.09
C ALA A 202 -0.34 7.97 6.49
N TYR A 203 0.64 7.26 7.06
CA TYR A 203 0.52 6.64 8.38
C TYR A 203 1.06 7.49 9.53
N ALA A 204 1.68 8.63 9.28
CA ALA A 204 2.31 9.49 10.29
C ALA A 204 1.28 10.24 11.16
N VAL A 205 0.40 9.49 11.86
CA VAL A 205 -0.65 10.06 12.73
C VAL A 205 -0.28 9.84 14.19
N GLY A 206 -0.08 10.95 14.93
CA GLY A 206 0.28 10.92 16.35
C GLY A 206 1.71 10.46 16.62
N VAL A 207 2.59 10.68 15.65
CA VAL A 207 4.06 10.62 15.75
C VAL A 207 4.63 11.75 14.92
N LYS A 208 5.79 12.28 15.31
CA LYS A 208 6.52 13.17 14.42
C LYS A 208 7.36 12.36 13.44
N TYR A 209 7.67 12.95 12.32
CA TYR A 209 8.63 12.42 11.37
C TYR A 209 9.88 13.28 11.31
N ALA A 210 11.03 12.62 11.20
CA ALA A 210 12.28 13.33 11.01
C ALA A 210 12.31 13.97 9.61
N LYS A 211 12.86 15.17 9.50
CA LYS A 211 13.32 15.67 8.20
C LYS A 211 14.46 14.78 7.72
N VAL A 212 14.44 14.42 6.44
CA VAL A 212 15.49 13.59 5.85
C VAL A 212 16.39 14.44 4.97
N LYS A 213 17.70 14.32 5.22
CA LYS A 213 18.77 14.97 4.47
C LYS A 213 19.49 13.94 3.61
N LYS A 214 19.92 14.32 2.41
CA LYS A 214 20.79 13.45 1.59
C LYS A 214 22.15 13.21 2.27
N ASP A 215 22.71 14.27 2.81
CA ASP A 215 24.00 14.30 3.52
C ASP A 215 24.04 15.42 4.55
N ALA A 216 25.17 15.60 5.24
CA ALA A 216 25.33 16.59 6.29
C ALA A 216 25.13 18.06 5.82
N ASN A 217 25.41 18.35 4.56
CA ASN A 217 25.36 19.71 4.00
C ASN A 217 24.03 20.01 3.30
N SER A 218 23.19 19.01 3.08
CA SER A 218 21.90 19.15 2.39
C SER A 218 20.82 19.72 3.31
N THR A 219 19.82 20.36 2.72
CA THR A 219 18.58 20.74 3.42
C THR A 219 17.79 19.48 3.77
N GLY A 220 17.22 19.44 4.99
CA GLY A 220 16.32 18.37 5.42
C GLY A 220 14.88 18.66 5.01
N TYR A 221 14.24 17.68 4.37
CA TYR A 221 12.86 17.76 3.91
C TYR A 221 11.97 16.75 4.63
N ILE A 222 10.68 17.07 4.73
CA ILE A 222 9.60 16.14 5.04
C ILE A 222 8.89 15.76 3.72
N PRO A 223 8.20 14.61 3.64
CA PRO A 223 7.42 14.29 2.47
C PRO A 223 6.19 15.21 2.41
N SER A 224 6.20 16.12 1.45
CA SER A 224 5.10 17.05 1.16
C SER A 224 4.84 17.06 -0.35
N PRO A 225 3.67 17.52 -0.81
CA PRO A 225 3.40 17.64 -2.25
C PRO A 225 4.51 18.40 -2.99
N GLU A 226 5.02 19.48 -2.38
CA GLU A 226 6.09 20.30 -2.97
C GLU A 226 7.41 19.54 -3.04
N SER A 227 7.88 18.98 -1.92
CA SER A 227 9.18 18.28 -1.85
C SER A 227 9.21 17.00 -2.69
N ILE A 228 8.07 16.33 -2.83
CA ILE A 228 7.93 15.16 -3.71
C ILE A 228 7.92 15.57 -5.20
N ALA A 229 7.17 16.63 -5.55
CA ALA A 229 7.11 17.13 -6.93
C ALA A 229 8.47 17.61 -7.42
N LYS A 230 9.24 18.30 -6.58
CA LYS A 230 10.58 18.81 -6.88
C LYS A 230 11.69 17.75 -6.70
N SER A 231 11.35 16.52 -6.30
CA SER A 231 12.33 15.45 -5.99
C SER A 231 13.35 15.85 -4.90
N GLU A 232 12.93 16.70 -3.97
CA GLU A 232 13.75 17.18 -2.84
C GLU A 232 13.74 16.21 -1.67
N TYR A 233 12.61 15.50 -1.44
CA TYR A 233 12.54 14.45 -0.43
C TYR A 233 13.28 13.20 -0.91
N PRO A 234 14.34 12.75 -0.20
CA PRO A 234 15.26 11.76 -0.78
C PRO A 234 14.76 10.32 -0.81
N ILE A 235 13.72 9.98 -0.02
CA ILE A 235 13.19 8.60 0.06
C ILE A 235 11.80 8.55 -0.57
N THR A 236 11.71 8.85 -1.87
CA THR A 236 10.47 8.87 -2.66
C THR A 236 10.37 7.65 -3.55
N ARG A 237 9.18 7.04 -3.64
CA ARG A 237 8.92 5.88 -4.49
C ARG A 237 7.53 5.93 -5.11
N TYR A 238 7.32 5.14 -6.16
CA TYR A 238 5.99 4.82 -6.64
C TYR A 238 5.34 3.71 -5.81
N LEU A 239 4.01 3.77 -5.75
CA LEU A 239 3.14 2.69 -5.34
C LEU A 239 2.49 2.10 -6.59
N TYR A 240 2.43 0.78 -6.66
CA TYR A 240 2.07 0.06 -7.87
C TYR A 240 0.86 -0.85 -7.65
N MET A 241 0.08 -0.99 -8.70
CA MET A 241 -0.82 -2.12 -8.91
C MET A 241 -0.21 -3.03 -9.98
N TYR A 242 -0.16 -4.33 -9.69
CA TYR A 242 0.26 -5.36 -10.65
C TYR A 242 -0.89 -6.27 -10.99
N LEU A 243 -1.02 -6.61 -12.27
CA LEU A 243 -1.97 -7.59 -12.80
C LEU A 243 -1.23 -8.64 -13.61
N ARG A 244 -1.81 -9.83 -13.76
CA ARG A 244 -1.26 -10.88 -14.64
C ARG A 244 -1.33 -10.48 -16.11
N ASN A 245 -2.47 -9.91 -16.53
CA ASN A 245 -2.75 -9.52 -17.90
C ASN A 245 -3.36 -8.11 -17.95
N ARG A 246 -3.48 -7.55 -19.15
CA ARG A 246 -4.19 -6.28 -19.34
C ARG A 246 -5.60 -6.39 -18.74
N PRO A 247 -6.01 -5.42 -17.91
CA PRO A 247 -7.31 -5.46 -17.29
C PRO A 247 -8.42 -5.34 -18.33
N THR A 248 -9.51 -6.08 -18.09
CA THR A 248 -10.74 -6.06 -18.88
C THR A 248 -11.96 -5.95 -17.96
N GLY A 249 -13.14 -5.74 -18.51
CA GLY A 249 -14.38 -5.74 -17.76
C GLY A 249 -14.36 -4.77 -16.56
N GLU A 250 -14.85 -5.25 -15.43
CA GLU A 250 -15.00 -4.44 -14.21
C GLU A 250 -13.65 -4.07 -13.58
N THR A 251 -12.67 -4.96 -13.64
CA THR A 251 -11.31 -4.65 -13.17
C THR A 251 -10.70 -3.47 -13.93
N LYS A 252 -10.94 -3.41 -15.25
CA LYS A 252 -10.48 -2.25 -16.05
C LYS A 252 -11.16 -0.97 -15.61
N LYS A 253 -12.48 -0.99 -15.43
CA LYS A 253 -13.24 0.19 -14.98
C LYS A 253 -12.75 0.69 -13.62
N TYR A 254 -12.49 -0.22 -12.68
CA TYR A 254 -11.96 0.11 -11.35
C TYR A 254 -10.59 0.78 -11.45
N ILE A 255 -9.68 0.23 -12.25
CA ILE A 255 -8.34 0.81 -12.44
C ILE A 255 -8.42 2.17 -13.16
N ASP A 256 -9.24 2.28 -14.20
CA ASP A 256 -9.43 3.55 -14.91
C ASP A 256 -9.98 4.64 -13.97
N TRP A 257 -10.91 4.27 -13.08
CA TRP A 257 -11.42 5.18 -12.06
C TRP A 257 -10.34 5.59 -11.04
N ILE A 258 -9.52 4.64 -10.55
CA ILE A 258 -8.37 4.96 -9.67
C ILE A 258 -7.44 5.97 -10.32
N LEU A 259 -7.17 5.83 -11.62
CA LEU A 259 -6.29 6.71 -12.38
C LEU A 259 -6.96 8.00 -12.88
N SER A 260 -8.27 8.16 -12.70
CA SER A 260 -9.01 9.38 -13.01
C SER A 260 -8.71 10.50 -12.02
N ALA A 261 -9.15 11.73 -12.33
CA ALA A 261 -9.03 12.86 -11.40
C ALA A 261 -9.70 12.60 -10.05
N GLU A 262 -10.82 11.85 -10.02
CA GLU A 262 -11.53 11.48 -8.81
C GLU A 262 -10.70 10.50 -7.95
N GLY A 263 -10.22 9.41 -8.54
CA GLY A 263 -9.39 8.44 -7.84
C GLY A 263 -8.05 9.02 -7.37
N GLN A 264 -7.46 9.96 -8.11
CA GLN A 264 -6.23 10.64 -7.73
C GLN A 264 -6.45 11.71 -6.65
N ARG A 265 -7.66 12.31 -6.55
CA ARG A 265 -8.01 13.14 -5.39
C ARG A 265 -8.01 12.34 -4.10
N VAL A 266 -8.50 11.10 -4.12
CA VAL A 266 -8.45 10.19 -2.96
C VAL A 266 -7.01 9.92 -2.50
N VAL A 267 -6.05 9.84 -3.43
CA VAL A 267 -4.62 9.70 -3.08
C VAL A 267 -4.17 10.84 -2.17
N THR A 268 -4.53 12.09 -2.53
CA THR A 268 -4.19 13.28 -1.74
C THR A 268 -4.94 13.30 -0.40
N GLU A 269 -6.23 12.97 -0.40
CA GLU A 269 -7.05 12.94 0.83
C GLU A 269 -6.51 11.94 1.86
N VAL A 270 -5.95 10.81 1.41
CA VAL A 270 -5.36 9.79 2.28
C VAL A 270 -3.95 10.18 2.76
N GLY A 271 -3.27 11.12 2.10
CA GLY A 271 -1.93 11.59 2.48
C GLY A 271 -0.80 10.99 1.64
N TYR A 272 -1.11 10.47 0.47
CA TYR A 272 -0.13 10.13 -0.58
C TYR A 272 -0.11 11.19 -1.67
N PHE A 273 0.72 10.97 -2.71
CA PHE A 273 0.94 11.95 -3.75
C PHE A 273 0.48 11.38 -5.10
N PRO A 274 -0.32 12.15 -5.88
CA PRO A 274 -0.82 11.69 -7.17
C PRO A 274 0.31 11.40 -8.18
N VAL A 275 0.01 10.53 -9.15
CA VAL A 275 0.94 10.24 -10.28
C VAL A 275 0.77 11.21 -11.44
N LYS A 276 -0.34 11.94 -11.47
CA LYS A 276 -0.70 12.93 -12.49
C LYS A 276 -0.96 14.28 -11.86
#